data_f52990f7fdfe4ce55d8b4ba5c23a7fc7
#
_entry.id   f52990f7fdfe4ce55d8b4ba5c23a7fc7
#
_cell.length_a   1.000
_cell.length_b   1.000
_cell.length_c   1.000
_cell.angle_alpha   90.00
_cell.angle_beta   90.00
_cell.angle_gamma   90.00
#
_symmetry.space_group_name_H-M   'P 1'
#
loop_
_entity.id
_entity.type
_entity.pdbx_description
1 polymer ?
#
loop_
_entity_poly.entity_id
_entity_poly.type
_entity_poly.pdbx_seq_one_letter_code
_entity_poly.pdbx_strand_id
1 'polypeptide(L)'
;MHAQHKLLDLNALWIGERIGALEILCLLSGAARGHKVRLFGYRRYDEVPEAIEQVDAREILPEAGIIRHGRTGSPSLFSNRFRYELIRRGFGAWTDADMLFLKPVRTGNGTVFAALEEGTDEIATGFLAYDPDSAFAREVCDWAFRDEMIPPWLKPGEKAWFHARKLVGLRPRVADLPWGSIGPFLFTYLARKHGLIRHSSPWQRFNPVPHKEKALPFLADGNAERFITPDTEAVHLWHQGLKGGMDGRNGFQKRVLLFEENSFIWKVAKELDLTTSVVWRV
;
A
#
# COMPACT_ATOMS: atom_id res chain seq x y z
N MET A 1 28.50 19.02 -3.80
CA MET A 1 27.41 19.19 -2.80
C MET A 1 26.73 17.86 -2.65
N HIS A 2 26.90 17.15 -1.52
CA HIS A 2 26.15 15.92 -1.26
C HIS A 2 24.69 16.31 -1.07
N ALA A 3 23.81 15.88 -1.96
CA ALA A 3 22.37 15.98 -1.76
C ALA A 3 22.04 15.30 -0.42
N GLN A 4 21.62 16.07 0.58
CA GLN A 4 21.16 15.51 1.84
C GLN A 4 19.92 14.66 1.52
N HIS A 5 20.06 13.34 1.57
CA HIS A 5 18.93 12.42 1.38
C HIS A 5 17.93 12.65 2.49
N LYS A 6 16.82 13.33 2.15
CA LYS A 6 15.76 13.66 3.10
C LYS A 6 14.99 12.41 3.48
N LEU A 7 14.77 12.24 4.78
CA LEU A 7 13.86 11.24 5.32
C LEU A 7 12.42 11.61 4.94
N LEU A 8 11.62 10.64 4.51
CA LEU A 8 10.25 10.87 4.07
C LEU A 8 9.27 10.83 5.24
N ASP A 9 8.28 11.72 5.24
CA ASP A 9 7.09 11.58 6.09
C ASP A 9 6.21 10.46 5.51
N LEU A 10 5.80 9.51 6.33
CA LEU A 10 4.98 8.37 5.96
C LEU A 10 3.52 8.60 6.32
N ASN A 11 2.63 8.31 5.41
CA ASN A 11 1.20 8.51 5.59
C ASN A 11 0.43 7.27 5.17
N ALA A 12 -0.44 6.77 6.04
CA ALA A 12 -1.30 5.61 5.79
C ALA A 12 -2.76 5.96 6.03
N LEU A 13 -3.69 5.21 5.45
CA LEU A 13 -5.13 5.31 5.69
C LEU A 13 -5.65 4.02 6.31
N TRP A 14 -6.48 4.16 7.34
CA TRP A 14 -7.26 3.04 7.85
C TRP A 14 -8.76 3.33 7.78
N ILE A 15 -9.51 2.37 7.23
CA ILE A 15 -10.96 2.40 7.13
C ILE A 15 -11.52 1.16 7.81
N GLY A 16 -11.96 1.30 9.04
CA GLY A 16 -12.47 0.20 9.84
C GLY A 16 -12.85 0.67 11.25
N GLU A 17 -13.46 -0.19 12.03
CA GLU A 17 -13.82 0.14 13.42
C GLU A 17 -12.60 0.07 14.34
N ARG A 18 -11.69 -0.84 14.06
CA ARG A 18 -10.45 -1.06 14.82
C ARG A 18 -9.31 -1.29 13.85
N ILE A 19 -8.11 -0.91 14.25
CA ILE A 19 -6.86 -1.23 13.54
C ILE A 19 -6.21 -2.47 14.18
N GLY A 20 -5.62 -3.34 13.36
CA GLY A 20 -4.98 -4.56 13.85
C GLY A 20 -3.58 -4.33 14.43
N ALA A 21 -3.16 -5.25 15.29
CA ALA A 21 -1.82 -5.22 15.89
C ALA A 21 -0.70 -5.26 14.84
N LEU A 22 -0.90 -5.98 13.75
CA LEU A 22 0.07 -6.05 12.64
C LEU A 22 0.24 -4.69 11.96
N GLU A 23 -0.86 -4.02 11.65
CA GLU A 23 -0.83 -2.71 11.03
C GLU A 23 -0.16 -1.68 11.96
N ILE A 24 -0.46 -1.73 13.26
CA ILE A 24 0.21 -0.89 14.27
C ILE A 24 1.72 -1.18 14.29
N LEU A 25 2.12 -2.45 14.31
CA LEU A 25 3.54 -2.84 14.26
C LEU A 25 4.24 -2.28 13.02
N CYS A 26 3.62 -2.42 11.85
CA CYS A 26 4.18 -1.90 10.60
C CYS A 26 4.37 -0.38 10.65
N LEU A 27 3.40 0.37 11.15
CA LEU A 27 3.51 1.82 11.31
C LEU A 27 4.57 2.20 12.35
N LEU A 28 4.62 1.50 13.50
CA LEU A 28 5.65 1.70 14.52
C LEU A 28 7.05 1.38 13.99
N SER A 29 7.21 0.38 13.13
CA SER A 29 8.51 0.10 12.51
C SER A 29 9.03 1.29 11.72
N GLY A 30 8.15 2.01 11.01
CA GLY A 30 8.49 3.26 10.33
C GLY A 30 8.93 4.35 11.32
N ALA A 31 8.21 4.54 12.40
CA ALA A 31 8.56 5.51 13.46
C ALA A 31 9.89 5.17 14.13
N ALA A 32 10.15 3.90 14.43
CA ALA A 32 11.40 3.42 15.00
C ALA A 32 12.62 3.63 14.06
N ARG A 33 12.38 3.71 12.74
CA ARG A 33 13.40 4.07 11.74
C ARG A 33 13.54 5.59 11.55
N GLY A 34 12.88 6.40 12.38
CA GLY A 34 13.01 7.86 12.44
C GLY A 34 12.04 8.62 11.53
N HIS A 35 11.12 7.95 10.87
CA HIS A 35 10.09 8.62 10.08
C HIS A 35 9.04 9.29 10.95
N LYS A 36 8.54 10.47 10.53
CA LYS A 36 7.26 10.96 11.00
C LYS A 36 6.17 10.10 10.36
N VAL A 37 5.32 9.45 11.18
CA VAL A 37 4.27 8.55 10.70
C VAL A 37 2.91 9.13 11.04
N ARG A 38 2.04 9.28 10.03
CA ARG A 38 0.65 9.71 10.19
C ARG A 38 -0.29 8.59 9.75
N LEU A 39 -1.26 8.34 10.60
CA LEU A 39 -2.39 7.45 10.31
C LEU A 39 -3.64 8.31 10.12
N PHE A 40 -4.13 8.37 8.90
CA PHE A 40 -5.40 8.98 8.56
C PHE A 40 -6.55 8.02 8.85
N GLY A 41 -7.59 8.52 9.53
CA GLY A 41 -8.78 7.75 9.88
C GLY A 41 -10.02 8.63 9.96
N TYR A 42 -11.19 8.04 9.80
CA TYR A 42 -12.47 8.73 9.97
C TYR A 42 -12.96 8.74 11.43
N ARG A 43 -12.15 8.14 12.29
CA ARG A 43 -12.30 8.12 13.76
C ARG A 43 -10.93 8.04 14.40
N ARG A 44 -10.88 8.31 15.70
CA ARG A 44 -9.71 8.04 16.52
C ARG A 44 -9.68 6.56 16.91
N TYR A 45 -8.50 5.99 16.99
CA TYR A 45 -8.22 4.60 17.38
C TYR A 45 -7.43 4.63 18.69
N ASP A 46 -8.05 4.17 19.79
CA ASP A 46 -7.42 4.20 21.11
C ASP A 46 -6.24 3.24 21.23
N GLU A 47 -6.21 2.19 20.40
CA GLU A 47 -5.12 1.23 20.33
C GLU A 47 -3.84 1.73 19.64
N VAL A 48 -3.89 2.89 18.97
CA VAL A 48 -2.74 3.46 18.23
C VAL A 48 -1.83 4.23 19.18
N PRO A 49 -0.54 3.84 19.30
CA PRO A 49 0.43 4.52 20.16
C PRO A 49 0.70 5.97 19.74
N GLU A 50 1.10 6.81 20.72
CA GLU A 50 1.40 8.24 20.50
C GLU A 50 2.53 8.51 19.50
N ALA A 51 3.42 7.55 19.27
CA ALA A 51 4.46 7.63 18.25
C ALA A 51 3.91 7.76 16.82
N ILE A 52 2.61 7.46 16.62
CA ILE A 52 1.90 7.58 15.37
C ILE A 52 0.89 8.72 15.48
N GLU A 53 1.09 9.77 14.71
CA GLU A 53 0.16 10.90 14.66
C GLU A 53 -1.15 10.48 13.98
N GLN A 54 -2.28 10.58 14.70
CA GLN A 54 -3.59 10.32 14.12
C GLN A 54 -4.18 11.61 13.54
N VAL A 55 -4.59 11.57 12.26
CA VAL A 55 -5.12 12.71 11.50
C VAL A 55 -6.52 12.39 10.98
N ASP A 56 -7.42 13.37 10.97
CA ASP A 56 -8.74 13.17 10.38
C ASP A 56 -8.65 13.02 8.85
N ALA A 57 -9.06 11.89 8.35
CA ALA A 57 -9.04 11.59 6.91
C ALA A 57 -9.92 12.55 6.09
N ARG A 58 -10.88 13.26 6.73
CA ARG A 58 -11.70 14.28 6.08
C ARG A 58 -10.91 15.49 5.60
N GLU A 59 -9.69 15.70 6.14
CA GLU A 59 -8.77 16.71 5.62
C GLU A 59 -8.35 16.44 4.18
N ILE A 60 -8.36 15.18 3.75
CA ILE A 60 -8.01 14.76 2.39
C ILE A 60 -9.25 14.48 1.56
N LEU A 61 -10.11 13.55 2.01
CA LEU A 61 -11.34 13.17 1.31
C LEU A 61 -12.48 12.94 2.31
N PRO A 62 -13.73 13.31 1.96
CA PRO A 62 -14.88 13.09 2.82
C PRO A 62 -15.20 11.58 2.94
N GLU A 63 -15.67 11.15 4.11
CA GLU A 63 -16.07 9.77 4.38
C GLU A 63 -17.19 9.27 3.45
N ALA A 64 -18.13 10.15 3.11
CA ALA A 64 -19.22 9.86 2.16
C ALA A 64 -18.72 9.51 0.75
N GLY A 65 -17.46 9.83 0.43
CA GLY A 65 -16.81 9.47 -0.84
C GLY A 65 -16.24 8.05 -0.87
N ILE A 66 -16.38 7.26 0.18
CA ILE A 66 -15.84 5.89 0.23
C ILE A 66 -16.56 5.02 -0.79
N ILE A 67 -15.84 4.71 -1.87
CA ILE A 67 -16.26 3.74 -2.87
C ILE A 67 -15.64 2.37 -2.59
N ARG A 68 -16.43 1.32 -2.86
CA ARG A 68 -15.99 -0.05 -2.69
C ARG A 68 -15.95 -0.77 -4.03
N HIS A 69 -15.01 -1.68 -4.18
CA HIS A 69 -14.93 -2.54 -5.37
C HIS A 69 -16.16 -3.45 -5.44
N GLY A 70 -16.87 -3.41 -6.57
CA GLY A 70 -18.19 -4.05 -6.70
C GLY A 70 -18.21 -5.56 -6.43
N ARG A 71 -17.13 -6.27 -6.79
CA ARG A 71 -17.03 -7.72 -6.59
C ARG A 71 -16.53 -8.13 -5.21
N THR A 72 -15.61 -7.35 -4.61
CA THR A 72 -14.93 -7.75 -3.36
C THR A 72 -15.39 -6.97 -2.13
N GLY A 73 -16.15 -5.89 -2.31
CA GLY A 73 -16.54 -4.99 -1.23
C GLY A 73 -15.37 -4.19 -0.60
N SER A 74 -14.14 -4.37 -1.09
CA SER A 74 -12.96 -3.72 -0.55
C SER A 74 -12.98 -2.22 -0.78
N PRO A 75 -12.53 -1.39 0.19
CA PRO A 75 -12.35 0.05 0.04
C PRO A 75 -11.08 0.42 -0.75
N SER A 76 -10.39 -0.52 -1.39
CA SER A 76 -9.13 -0.28 -2.09
C SER A 76 -9.23 0.78 -3.19
N LEU A 77 -10.38 0.90 -3.87
CA LEU A 77 -10.61 1.97 -4.85
C LEU A 77 -10.51 3.35 -4.19
N PHE A 78 -11.14 3.50 -3.03
CA PHE A 78 -11.06 4.74 -2.27
C PHE A 78 -9.65 4.97 -1.74
N SER A 79 -8.97 3.95 -1.21
CA SER A 79 -7.57 4.04 -0.78
C SER A 79 -6.65 4.50 -1.90
N ASN A 80 -6.89 4.08 -3.16
CA ASN A 80 -6.12 4.57 -4.31
C ASN A 80 -6.38 6.07 -4.57
N ARG A 81 -7.63 6.53 -4.53
CA ARG A 81 -7.96 7.96 -4.63
C ARG A 81 -7.31 8.76 -3.52
N PHE A 82 -7.39 8.25 -2.31
CA PHE A 82 -6.86 8.91 -1.11
C PHE A 82 -5.34 9.10 -1.19
N ARG A 83 -4.57 8.04 -1.53
CA ARG A 83 -3.10 8.12 -1.63
C ARG A 83 -2.62 9.10 -2.66
N TYR A 84 -3.30 9.19 -3.81
CA TYR A 84 -2.92 10.13 -4.85
C TYR A 84 -3.22 11.58 -4.46
N GLU A 85 -4.39 11.83 -3.89
CA GLU A 85 -4.76 13.15 -3.41
C GLU A 85 -3.89 13.62 -2.24
N LEU A 86 -3.56 12.72 -1.31
CA LEU A 86 -2.67 12.97 -0.19
C LEU A 86 -1.28 13.43 -0.67
N ILE A 87 -0.67 12.68 -1.60
CA ILE A 87 0.63 13.05 -2.17
C ILE A 87 0.52 14.38 -2.91
N ARG A 88 -0.51 14.58 -3.74
CA ARG A 88 -0.76 15.82 -4.48
C ARG A 88 -0.89 17.04 -3.57
N ARG A 89 -1.40 16.87 -2.35
CA ARG A 89 -1.46 17.94 -1.34
C ARG A 89 -0.14 18.15 -0.58
N GLY A 90 0.92 17.42 -0.91
CA GLY A 90 2.24 17.61 -0.33
C GLY A 90 2.43 17.01 1.07
N PHE A 91 1.60 16.08 1.51
CA PHE A 91 1.74 15.44 2.83
C PHE A 91 2.98 14.54 2.94
N GLY A 92 3.62 14.19 1.83
CA GLY A 92 4.79 13.31 1.80
C GLY A 92 4.51 11.98 1.12
N ALA A 93 5.17 10.91 1.58
CA ALA A 93 5.04 9.58 1.00
C ALA A 93 3.76 8.88 1.49
N TRP A 94 3.17 8.08 0.61
CA TRP A 94 2.18 7.09 0.97
C TRP A 94 2.85 5.77 1.38
N THR A 95 2.30 5.11 2.38
CA THR A 95 2.58 3.71 2.72
C THR A 95 1.28 2.96 2.99
N ASP A 96 1.16 1.72 2.49
CA ASP A 96 0.11 0.83 2.97
C ASP A 96 0.42 0.45 4.45
N ALA A 97 -0.62 0.20 5.23
CA ALA A 97 -0.47 -0.06 6.67
C ALA A 97 0.18 -1.43 6.99
N ASP A 98 0.41 -2.26 5.99
CA ASP A 98 1.08 -3.55 6.08
C ASP A 98 2.50 -3.56 5.48
N MET A 99 3.17 -2.39 5.48
CA MET A 99 4.59 -2.24 5.14
C MET A 99 5.46 -2.27 6.39
N LEU A 100 6.27 -3.31 6.55
CA LEU A 100 7.20 -3.47 7.68
C LEU A 100 8.56 -2.86 7.32
N PHE A 101 8.95 -1.76 7.98
CA PHE A 101 10.17 -1.02 7.67
C PHE A 101 11.39 -1.62 8.37
N LEU A 102 12.40 -1.97 7.57
CA LEU A 102 13.69 -2.49 8.04
C LEU A 102 14.75 -1.41 8.13
N LYS A 103 14.62 -0.36 7.30
CA LYS A 103 15.56 0.76 7.19
C LYS A 103 14.84 2.08 6.96
N PRO A 104 15.50 3.22 7.23
CA PRO A 104 14.96 4.53 6.86
C PRO A 104 14.86 4.68 5.34
N VAL A 105 13.68 5.04 4.82
CA VAL A 105 13.47 5.34 3.40
C VAL A 105 13.82 6.79 3.14
N ARG A 106 14.80 7.01 2.26
CA ARG A 106 15.27 8.33 1.89
C ARG A 106 15.15 8.57 0.40
N THR A 107 15.05 9.84 0.02
CA THR A 107 15.02 10.25 -1.38
C THR A 107 15.99 11.41 -1.64
N GLY A 108 16.65 11.38 -2.81
CA GLY A 108 17.46 12.49 -3.30
C GLY A 108 16.70 13.43 -4.25
N ASN A 109 15.63 12.95 -4.89
CA ASN A 109 14.89 13.68 -5.94
C ASN A 109 13.36 13.72 -5.72
N GLY A 110 12.88 13.32 -4.54
CA GLY A 110 11.44 13.32 -4.22
C GLY A 110 10.66 12.12 -4.79
N THR A 111 11.27 11.28 -5.63
CA THR A 111 10.59 10.15 -6.27
C THR A 111 11.07 8.82 -5.71
N VAL A 112 10.15 8.02 -5.16
CA VAL A 112 10.42 6.67 -4.64
C VAL A 112 9.21 5.78 -4.90
N PHE A 113 9.42 4.73 -5.67
CA PHE A 113 8.52 3.59 -5.86
C PHE A 113 9.32 2.42 -6.40
N ALA A 114 8.76 1.22 -6.38
CA ALA A 114 9.47 0.02 -6.82
C ALA A 114 8.59 -0.85 -7.75
N ALA A 115 9.24 -1.68 -8.54
CA ALA A 115 8.56 -2.73 -9.28
C ALA A 115 7.82 -3.68 -8.33
N LEU A 116 6.76 -4.30 -8.83
CA LEU A 116 5.92 -5.21 -8.07
C LEU A 116 6.65 -6.52 -7.78
N GLU A 117 7.29 -7.10 -8.81
CA GLU A 117 7.99 -8.38 -8.72
C GLU A 117 9.07 -8.48 -9.82
N GLU A 118 9.86 -9.53 -9.76
CA GLU A 118 10.92 -9.80 -10.72
C GLU A 118 10.41 -9.90 -12.15
N GLY A 119 11.16 -9.32 -13.09
CA GLY A 119 10.88 -9.40 -14.51
C GLY A 119 9.69 -8.57 -14.99
N THR A 120 9.10 -7.75 -14.13
CA THR A 120 8.02 -6.81 -14.50
C THR A 120 8.44 -5.36 -14.28
N ASP A 121 7.89 -4.47 -15.08
CA ASP A 121 7.94 -3.03 -14.86
C ASP A 121 6.61 -2.48 -14.26
N GLU A 122 5.71 -3.38 -13.85
CA GLU A 122 4.53 -3.01 -13.07
C GLU A 122 4.96 -2.47 -11.70
N ILE A 123 4.44 -1.29 -11.35
CA ILE A 123 4.78 -0.61 -10.09
C ILE A 123 3.82 -1.03 -9.00
N ALA A 124 4.37 -1.48 -7.87
CA ALA A 124 3.60 -1.68 -6.65
C ALA A 124 3.21 -0.33 -6.04
N THR A 125 1.94 -0.17 -5.70
CA THR A 125 1.44 1.08 -5.11
C THR A 125 1.38 1.08 -3.58
N GLY A 126 1.94 0.07 -2.93
CA GLY A 126 2.02 -0.02 -1.46
C GLY A 126 2.93 1.04 -0.83
N PHE A 127 3.96 1.49 -1.57
CA PHE A 127 4.80 2.63 -1.19
C PHE A 127 5.00 3.57 -2.37
N LEU A 128 4.65 4.86 -2.19
CA LEU A 128 4.76 5.87 -3.24
C LEU A 128 5.25 7.20 -2.69
N ALA A 129 6.23 7.79 -3.36
CA ALA A 129 6.58 9.20 -3.23
C ALA A 129 6.89 9.76 -4.63
N TYR A 130 6.40 10.95 -4.94
CA TYR A 130 6.69 11.66 -6.18
C TYR A 130 6.37 13.15 -5.99
N ASP A 131 6.88 13.98 -6.90
CA ASP A 131 6.64 15.42 -6.88
C ASP A 131 5.14 15.74 -6.96
N PRO A 132 4.55 16.37 -5.90
CA PRO A 132 3.12 16.70 -5.84
C PRO A 132 2.67 17.68 -6.92
N ASP A 133 3.57 18.55 -7.40
CA ASP A 133 3.29 19.62 -8.37
C ASP A 133 3.51 19.18 -9.82
N SER A 134 3.96 17.95 -10.04
CA SER A 134 4.23 17.41 -11.37
C SER A 134 2.97 17.25 -12.22
N ALA A 135 3.14 17.27 -13.54
CA ALA A 135 2.07 16.91 -14.46
C ALA A 135 1.59 15.45 -14.26
N PHE A 136 2.50 14.59 -13.85
CA PHE A 136 2.19 13.19 -13.50
C PHE A 136 1.22 13.12 -12.31
N ALA A 137 1.49 13.83 -11.21
CA ALA A 137 0.63 13.84 -10.02
C ALA A 137 -0.80 14.31 -10.35
N ARG A 138 -0.92 15.38 -11.17
CA ARG A 138 -2.21 15.87 -11.63
C ARG A 138 -2.96 14.84 -12.46
N GLU A 139 -2.29 14.22 -13.45
CA GLU A 139 -2.95 13.26 -14.33
C GLU A 139 -3.35 11.98 -13.62
N VAL A 140 -2.56 11.50 -12.63
CA VAL A 140 -2.94 10.35 -11.80
C VAL A 140 -4.24 10.63 -11.05
N CYS A 141 -4.37 11.81 -10.43
CA CYS A 141 -5.61 12.21 -9.76
C CYS A 141 -6.77 12.34 -10.77
N ASP A 142 -6.56 13.01 -11.91
CA ASP A 142 -7.61 13.19 -12.93
C ASP A 142 -8.20 11.85 -13.39
N TRP A 143 -7.37 10.82 -13.56
CA TRP A 143 -7.85 9.49 -13.89
C TRP A 143 -8.49 8.77 -12.71
N ALA A 144 -7.89 8.81 -11.55
CA ALA A 144 -8.37 8.09 -10.38
C ALA A 144 -9.75 8.57 -9.90
N PHE A 145 -10.06 9.86 -10.09
CA PHE A 145 -11.32 10.45 -9.65
C PHE A 145 -12.47 10.35 -10.65
N ARG A 146 -12.27 9.71 -11.80
CA ARG A 146 -13.36 9.42 -12.72
C ARG A 146 -14.25 8.32 -12.14
N ASP A 147 -15.55 8.57 -12.08
CA ASP A 147 -16.52 7.58 -11.62
C ASP A 147 -16.91 6.58 -12.72
N GLU A 148 -16.83 7.03 -13.98
CA GLU A 148 -17.13 6.25 -15.18
C GLU A 148 -15.99 6.36 -16.18
N MET A 149 -15.41 5.23 -16.59
CA MET A 149 -14.37 5.19 -17.61
C MET A 149 -14.17 3.80 -18.20
N ILE A 150 -13.62 3.75 -19.42
CA ILE A 150 -12.98 2.55 -19.99
C ILE A 150 -11.50 2.86 -20.12
N PRO A 151 -10.67 2.43 -19.14
CA PRO A 151 -9.25 2.79 -19.11
C PRO A 151 -8.46 2.27 -20.33
N PRO A 152 -7.51 3.05 -20.87
CA PRO A 152 -6.69 2.61 -21.99
C PRO A 152 -5.74 1.46 -21.65
N TRP A 153 -5.46 1.23 -20.37
CA TRP A 153 -4.58 0.14 -19.88
C TRP A 153 -5.29 -1.18 -19.63
N LEU A 154 -6.62 -1.27 -19.81
CA LEU A 154 -7.32 -2.55 -19.79
C LEU A 154 -6.90 -3.45 -20.93
N LYS A 155 -6.99 -4.77 -20.72
CA LYS A 155 -6.76 -5.77 -21.76
C LYS A 155 -7.81 -5.63 -22.89
N PRO A 156 -7.47 -5.98 -24.13
CA PRO A 156 -8.39 -5.83 -25.26
C PRO A 156 -9.78 -6.45 -25.03
N GLY A 157 -9.84 -7.65 -24.46
CA GLY A 157 -11.12 -8.32 -24.15
C GLY A 157 -11.94 -7.60 -23.09
N GLU A 158 -11.29 -7.04 -22.07
CA GLU A 158 -11.96 -6.24 -21.02
C GLU A 158 -12.55 -4.95 -21.62
N LYS A 159 -11.77 -4.26 -22.47
CA LYS A 159 -12.27 -3.07 -23.20
C LYS A 159 -13.48 -3.41 -24.04
N ALA A 160 -13.39 -4.46 -24.86
CA ALA A 160 -14.49 -4.90 -25.70
C ALA A 160 -15.75 -5.21 -24.88
N TRP A 161 -15.61 -5.88 -23.74
CA TRP A 161 -16.72 -6.17 -22.83
C TRP A 161 -17.36 -4.90 -22.27
N PHE A 162 -16.57 -3.90 -21.81
CA PHE A 162 -17.09 -2.64 -21.33
C PHE A 162 -17.75 -1.81 -22.43
N HIS A 163 -17.20 -1.83 -23.66
CA HIS A 163 -17.84 -1.17 -24.81
C HIS A 163 -19.18 -1.81 -25.16
N ALA A 164 -19.26 -3.16 -25.19
CA ALA A 164 -20.52 -3.87 -25.45
C ALA A 164 -21.58 -3.53 -24.39
N ARG A 165 -21.21 -3.50 -23.10
CA ARG A 165 -22.12 -3.09 -22.03
C ARG A 165 -22.63 -1.66 -22.20
N LYS A 166 -21.75 -0.73 -22.62
CA LYS A 166 -22.14 0.65 -22.89
C LYS A 166 -23.18 0.77 -24.01
N LEU A 167 -23.09 -0.06 -25.04
CA LEU A 167 -24.07 -0.09 -26.13
C LEU A 167 -25.47 -0.49 -25.69
N VAL A 168 -25.61 -1.27 -24.60
CA VAL A 168 -26.91 -1.62 -24.01
C VAL A 168 -27.28 -0.75 -22.80
N GLY A 169 -26.67 0.46 -22.70
CA GLY A 169 -27.00 1.45 -21.68
C GLY A 169 -26.38 1.23 -20.30
N LEU A 170 -25.49 0.25 -20.14
CA LEU A 170 -24.81 0.01 -18.87
C LEU A 170 -23.56 0.89 -18.76
N ARG A 171 -23.49 1.69 -17.68
CA ARG A 171 -22.36 2.61 -17.46
C ARG A 171 -21.12 1.87 -17.01
N PRO A 172 -19.92 2.22 -17.55
CA PRO A 172 -18.64 1.62 -17.14
C PRO A 172 -18.15 2.27 -15.84
N ARG A 173 -18.75 1.90 -14.70
CA ARG A 173 -18.42 2.48 -13.39
C ARG A 173 -17.06 1.97 -12.92
N VAL A 174 -16.29 2.83 -12.26
CA VAL A 174 -14.98 2.49 -11.67
C VAL A 174 -15.08 1.30 -10.69
N ALA A 175 -16.19 1.18 -9.96
CA ALA A 175 -16.44 0.07 -9.04
C ALA A 175 -16.52 -1.30 -9.72
N ASP A 176 -16.83 -1.35 -11.01
CA ASP A 176 -16.99 -2.57 -11.79
C ASP A 176 -15.70 -2.97 -12.56
N LEU A 177 -14.66 -2.11 -12.53
CA LEU A 177 -13.38 -2.38 -13.20
C LEU A 177 -12.64 -3.57 -12.56
N PRO A 178 -11.75 -4.25 -13.28
CA PRO A 178 -10.86 -5.24 -12.71
C PRO A 178 -10.04 -4.68 -11.54
N TRP A 179 -9.68 -5.56 -10.62
CA TRP A 179 -8.80 -5.20 -9.50
C TRP A 179 -7.51 -4.56 -10.02
N GLY A 180 -7.03 -3.52 -9.31
CA GLY A 180 -5.80 -2.82 -9.69
C GLY A 180 -5.97 -1.74 -10.76
N SER A 181 -7.16 -1.62 -11.38
CA SER A 181 -7.36 -0.69 -12.50
C SER A 181 -7.02 0.77 -12.20
N ILE A 182 -7.34 1.28 -11.01
CA ILE A 182 -6.95 2.63 -10.58
C ILE A 182 -5.83 2.62 -9.52
N GLY A 183 -5.20 1.47 -9.30
CA GLY A 183 -4.02 1.26 -8.48
C GLY A 183 -2.79 1.06 -9.37
N PRO A 184 -2.14 -0.12 -9.27
CA PRO A 184 -0.90 -0.40 -9.98
C PRO A 184 -0.99 -0.22 -11.50
N PHE A 185 -2.11 -0.56 -12.14
CA PHE A 185 -2.22 -0.44 -13.60
C PHE A 185 -2.28 1.00 -14.07
N LEU A 186 -3.09 1.86 -13.41
CA LEU A 186 -3.11 3.31 -13.69
C LEU A 186 -1.73 3.91 -13.47
N PHE A 187 -1.13 3.65 -12.31
CA PHE A 187 0.13 4.24 -11.93
C PHE A 187 1.24 3.85 -12.90
N THR A 188 1.36 2.57 -13.23
CA THR A 188 2.35 2.06 -14.19
C THR A 188 2.16 2.65 -15.59
N TYR A 189 0.91 2.69 -16.07
CA TYR A 189 0.60 3.28 -17.38
C TYR A 189 1.06 4.74 -17.47
N LEU A 190 0.74 5.55 -16.47
CA LEU A 190 1.13 6.95 -16.45
C LEU A 190 2.63 7.14 -16.17
N ALA A 191 3.24 6.30 -15.34
CA ALA A 191 4.69 6.33 -15.12
C ALA A 191 5.47 6.07 -16.42
N ARG A 192 4.98 5.15 -17.27
CA ARG A 192 5.54 4.95 -18.63
C ARG A 192 5.31 6.18 -19.50
N LYS A 193 4.08 6.70 -19.55
CA LYS A 193 3.71 7.86 -20.36
C LYS A 193 4.56 9.10 -20.03
N HIS A 194 4.84 9.33 -18.75
CA HIS A 194 5.66 10.46 -18.26
C HIS A 194 7.16 10.16 -18.19
N GLY A 195 7.61 8.98 -18.64
CA GLY A 195 9.01 8.58 -18.60
C GLY A 195 9.57 8.35 -17.20
N LEU A 196 8.71 8.16 -16.19
CA LEU A 196 9.12 7.96 -14.80
C LEU A 196 9.47 6.51 -14.49
N ILE A 197 9.11 5.55 -15.37
CA ILE A 197 9.38 4.12 -15.15
C ILE A 197 10.87 3.84 -14.91
N ARG A 198 11.76 4.63 -15.54
CA ARG A 198 13.22 4.54 -15.35
C ARG A 198 13.70 4.85 -13.93
N HIS A 199 12.86 5.47 -13.11
CA HIS A 199 13.13 5.78 -11.70
C HIS A 199 12.59 4.71 -10.75
N SER A 200 11.95 3.67 -11.29
CA SER A 200 11.49 2.54 -10.48
C SER A 200 12.68 1.82 -9.85
N SER A 201 12.64 1.67 -8.54
CA SER A 201 13.59 0.84 -7.82
C SER A 201 13.33 -0.66 -8.11
N PRO A 202 14.33 -1.52 -7.96
CA PRO A 202 14.12 -2.97 -7.98
C PRO A 202 13.06 -3.40 -6.97
N TRP A 203 12.32 -4.45 -7.28
CA TRP A 203 11.23 -4.98 -6.46
C TRP A 203 11.67 -5.34 -5.03
N GLN A 204 12.91 -5.81 -4.85
CA GLN A 204 13.48 -6.18 -3.55
C GLN A 204 13.48 -5.03 -2.54
N ARG A 205 13.42 -3.77 -2.99
CA ARG A 205 13.42 -2.62 -2.09
C ARG A 205 12.23 -2.61 -1.15
N PHE A 206 11.01 -2.96 -1.66
CA PHE A 206 9.77 -2.91 -0.90
C PHE A 206 8.93 -4.20 -0.96
N ASN A 207 9.14 -5.04 -1.95
CA ASN A 207 8.37 -6.25 -2.19
C ASN A 207 9.27 -7.51 -2.24
N PRO A 208 10.26 -7.68 -1.32
CA PRO A 208 11.25 -8.75 -1.42
C PRO A 208 10.61 -10.14 -1.35
N VAL A 209 9.52 -10.29 -0.59
CA VAL A 209 8.79 -11.55 -0.48
C VAL A 209 7.74 -11.62 -1.58
N PRO A 210 7.85 -12.58 -2.52
CA PRO A 210 6.88 -12.74 -3.59
C PRO A 210 5.46 -12.95 -3.06
N HIS A 211 4.44 -12.42 -3.75
CA HIS A 211 3.05 -12.55 -3.32
C HIS A 211 2.59 -13.99 -3.06
N LYS A 212 3.09 -14.98 -3.82
CA LYS A 212 2.83 -16.41 -3.60
C LYS A 212 3.40 -16.95 -2.29
N GLU A 213 4.44 -16.29 -1.76
CA GLU A 213 5.17 -16.66 -0.53
C GLU A 213 4.77 -15.78 0.67
N LYS A 214 3.71 -14.99 0.54
CA LYS A 214 3.27 -13.95 1.50
C LYS A 214 3.00 -14.44 2.92
N ALA A 215 2.82 -15.75 3.12
CA ALA A 215 2.64 -16.35 4.45
C ALA A 215 3.96 -16.52 5.21
N LEU A 216 5.09 -16.65 4.52
CA LEU A 216 6.38 -17.00 5.13
C LEU A 216 6.85 -16.02 6.21
N PRO A 217 6.67 -14.69 6.09
CA PRO A 217 7.07 -13.76 7.15
C PRO A 217 6.39 -13.99 8.49
N PHE A 218 5.25 -14.69 8.51
CA PHE A 218 4.44 -14.94 9.70
C PHE A 218 4.76 -16.26 10.41
N LEU A 219 5.50 -17.17 9.77
CA LEU A 219 5.77 -18.52 10.24
C LEU A 219 7.19 -18.61 10.82
N ALA A 220 7.34 -19.35 11.93
CA ALA A 220 8.64 -19.55 12.59
C ALA A 220 9.65 -20.26 11.69
N ASP A 221 9.17 -21.20 10.87
CA ASP A 221 9.96 -21.98 9.91
C ASP A 221 9.93 -21.38 8.48
N GLY A 222 9.30 -20.21 8.32
CA GLY A 222 9.06 -19.58 7.01
C GLY A 222 10.33 -19.13 6.29
N ASN A 223 11.44 -18.92 7.03
CA ASN A 223 12.72 -18.48 6.46
C ASN A 223 12.59 -17.32 5.46
N ALA A 224 11.79 -16.32 5.82
CA ALA A 224 11.55 -15.17 4.95
C ALA A 224 12.79 -14.29 4.78
N GLU A 225 13.76 -14.39 5.69
CA GLU A 225 15.06 -13.69 5.66
C GLU A 225 15.83 -13.94 4.35
N ARG A 226 15.64 -15.09 3.71
CA ARG A 226 16.28 -15.43 2.43
C ARG A 226 15.95 -14.47 1.28
N PHE A 227 14.86 -13.75 1.40
CA PHE A 227 14.44 -12.76 0.40
C PHE A 227 14.96 -11.35 0.69
N ILE A 228 15.49 -11.13 1.89
CA ILE A 228 15.97 -9.82 2.32
C ILE A 228 17.38 -9.59 1.79
N THR A 229 17.56 -8.48 1.13
CA THR A 229 18.84 -8.05 0.57
C THR A 229 19.35 -6.80 1.29
N PRO A 230 20.64 -6.40 1.08
CA PRO A 230 21.13 -5.13 1.59
C PRO A 230 20.32 -3.91 1.11
N ASP A 231 19.64 -4.00 -0.02
CA ASP A 231 18.86 -2.91 -0.60
C ASP A 231 17.38 -2.90 -0.11
N THR A 232 16.97 -3.91 0.64
CA THR A 232 15.60 -3.96 1.20
C THR A 232 15.44 -2.91 2.29
N GLU A 233 14.49 -1.99 2.10
CA GLU A 233 14.14 -0.94 3.06
C GLU A 233 12.85 -1.24 3.81
N ALA A 234 11.88 -1.91 3.16
CA ALA A 234 10.67 -2.41 3.81
C ALA A 234 10.18 -3.71 3.17
N VAL A 235 9.29 -4.41 3.86
CA VAL A 235 8.64 -5.64 3.38
C VAL A 235 7.14 -5.44 3.34
N HIS A 236 6.56 -5.52 2.15
CA HIS A 236 5.11 -5.55 1.96
C HIS A 236 4.57 -6.92 2.36
N LEU A 237 3.73 -6.98 3.39
CA LEU A 237 3.27 -8.23 3.98
C LEU A 237 2.03 -8.83 3.30
N TRP A 238 1.41 -8.09 2.38
CA TRP A 238 0.22 -8.54 1.62
C TRP A 238 -0.93 -9.03 2.50
N HIS A 239 -1.09 -8.41 3.68
CA HIS A 239 -1.98 -8.89 4.74
C HIS A 239 -3.43 -9.04 4.29
N GLN A 240 -3.96 -8.13 3.47
CA GLN A 240 -5.31 -8.25 2.91
C GLN A 240 -5.47 -9.50 2.02
N GLY A 241 -4.42 -9.86 1.28
CA GLY A 241 -4.40 -11.08 0.48
C GLY A 241 -4.43 -12.36 1.30
N LEU A 242 -4.02 -12.32 2.58
CA LEU A 242 -4.13 -13.44 3.51
C LEU A 242 -5.55 -13.56 4.08
N LYS A 243 -6.20 -12.43 4.37
CA LYS A 243 -7.59 -12.42 4.86
C LYS A 243 -8.61 -12.92 3.83
N GLY A 244 -8.40 -12.62 2.54
CA GLY A 244 -9.37 -12.90 1.48
C GLY A 244 -9.12 -14.17 0.67
N GLY A 245 -7.93 -14.77 0.73
CA GLY A 245 -7.48 -15.81 -0.20
C GLY A 245 -7.48 -17.23 0.35
N MET A 246 -7.95 -17.44 1.56
CA MET A 246 -7.89 -18.76 2.18
C MET A 246 -9.30 -19.29 2.43
N ASP A 247 -9.89 -19.78 1.35
CA ASP A 247 -11.11 -20.56 1.28
C ASP A 247 -11.49 -21.25 2.60
N GLY A 248 -12.22 -20.54 3.48
CA GLY A 248 -12.92 -21.15 4.59
C GLY A 248 -12.14 -22.02 5.58
N ARG A 249 -10.82 -22.11 5.47
CA ARG A 249 -9.96 -22.83 6.41
C ARG A 249 -9.59 -21.93 7.57
N ASN A 250 -10.51 -21.76 8.49
CA ASN A 250 -10.41 -20.93 9.69
C ASN A 250 -9.10 -21.11 10.50
N GLY A 251 -8.42 -22.26 10.41
CA GLY A 251 -7.19 -22.55 11.14
C GLY A 251 -5.97 -21.79 10.64
N PHE A 252 -5.82 -21.61 9.31
CA PHE A 252 -4.66 -20.91 8.75
C PHE A 252 -4.79 -19.39 8.89
N GLN A 253 -5.98 -18.85 8.76
CA GLN A 253 -6.26 -17.44 9.03
C GLN A 253 -5.88 -17.02 10.45
N LYS A 254 -6.17 -17.89 11.45
CA LYS A 254 -5.77 -17.65 12.84
C LYS A 254 -4.25 -17.68 13.02
N ARG A 255 -3.53 -18.64 12.40
CA ARG A 255 -2.06 -18.73 12.50
C ARG A 255 -1.36 -17.51 11.90
N VAL A 256 -1.84 -17.02 10.78
CA VAL A 256 -1.22 -15.88 10.06
C VAL A 256 -1.51 -14.54 10.74
N LEU A 257 -2.66 -14.38 11.37
CA LEU A 257 -2.99 -13.16 12.13
C LEU A 257 -2.20 -13.03 13.43
N LEU A 258 -1.66 -14.14 13.93
CA LEU A 258 -0.94 -14.26 15.21
C LEU A 258 0.54 -14.53 14.99
N PHE A 259 1.19 -14.00 13.95
CA PHE A 259 2.54 -14.41 13.59
C PHE A 259 3.28 -15.15 14.71
N GLU A 260 3.90 -16.28 14.35
CA GLU A 260 4.50 -17.20 15.28
C GLU A 260 5.73 -16.55 15.97
N GLU A 261 5.98 -16.90 17.20
CA GLU A 261 7.24 -16.57 17.86
C GLU A 261 8.40 -17.11 17.02
N ASN A 262 9.49 -16.35 16.90
CA ASN A 262 10.63 -16.58 16.02
C ASN A 262 10.35 -16.46 14.49
N SER A 263 9.14 -16.06 14.07
CA SER A 263 8.89 -15.64 12.70
C SER A 263 9.73 -14.40 12.33
N PHE A 264 9.83 -14.11 11.03
CA PHE A 264 10.52 -12.91 10.55
C PHE A 264 9.95 -11.62 11.18
N ILE A 265 8.62 -11.49 11.19
CA ILE A 265 7.95 -10.31 11.77
C ILE A 265 8.26 -10.18 13.26
N TRP A 266 8.21 -11.30 14.01
CA TRP A 266 8.52 -11.31 15.43
C TRP A 266 9.96 -10.89 15.72
N LYS A 267 10.94 -11.35 14.93
CA LYS A 267 12.35 -10.96 15.06
C LYS A 267 12.55 -9.46 14.84
N VAL A 268 11.90 -8.89 13.81
CA VAL A 268 11.94 -7.44 13.55
C VAL A 268 11.29 -6.67 14.70
N ALA A 269 10.13 -7.11 15.19
CA ALA A 269 9.46 -6.49 16.32
C ALA A 269 10.34 -6.48 17.59
N LYS A 270 11.04 -7.57 17.84
CA LYS A 270 11.97 -7.71 18.97
C LYS A 270 13.20 -6.80 18.81
N GLU A 271 13.79 -6.76 17.62
CA GLU A 271 14.93 -5.86 17.31
C GLU A 271 14.58 -4.40 17.60
N LEU A 272 13.34 -4.00 17.29
CA LEU A 272 12.87 -2.63 17.46
C LEU A 272 12.27 -2.35 18.86
N ASP A 273 12.30 -3.30 19.76
CA ASP A 273 11.67 -3.25 21.11
C ASP A 273 10.17 -2.92 21.03
N LEU A 274 9.50 -3.43 20.01
CA LEU A 274 8.07 -3.18 19.78
C LEU A 274 7.16 -4.31 20.30
N THR A 275 7.72 -5.39 20.85
CA THR A 275 6.96 -6.55 21.31
C THR A 275 6.00 -6.24 22.46
N THR A 276 6.33 -5.26 23.30
CA THR A 276 5.48 -4.80 24.43
C THR A 276 4.49 -3.71 24.02
N SER A 277 4.82 -2.94 22.97
CA SER A 277 4.00 -1.81 22.50
C SER A 277 2.78 -2.24 21.68
N VAL A 278 2.79 -3.49 21.23
CA VAL A 278 1.70 -4.07 20.43
C VAL A 278 1.00 -5.10 21.31
N VAL A 279 -0.19 -4.77 21.77
CA VAL A 279 -1.00 -5.71 22.55
C VAL A 279 -1.50 -6.81 21.62
N TRP A 280 -0.87 -7.98 21.69
CA TRP A 280 -1.28 -9.23 21.03
C TRP A 280 -2.58 -9.74 21.68
N ARG A 281 -3.71 -9.06 21.48
CA ARG A 281 -5.01 -9.60 21.90
C ARG A 281 -5.58 -10.45 20.77
N VAL A 282 -5.63 -11.73 21.04
CA VAL A 282 -6.40 -12.76 20.31
C VAL A 282 -7.88 -12.37 20.23
#